data_7079720e3be719f9fd9ca6008e8a5e1c
#
_entry.id   7079720e3be719f9fd9ca6008e8a5e1c
#
_cell.length_a   1.000
_cell.length_b   1.000
_cell.length_c   1.000
_cell.angle_alpha   90.00
_cell.angle_beta   90.00
_cell.angle_gamma   90.00
#
_symmetry.space_group_name_H-M   'P 1'
#
loop_
_entity.id
_entity.type
_entity.pdbx_description
1 polymer ?
#
loop_
_entity_poly.entity_id
_entity_poly.type
_entity_poly.pdbx_seq_one_letter_code
_entity_poly.pdbx_strand_id
1 'polypeptide(L)'
;MSDEQIAAAFAQERKAATDKIPIEELVTTVRQTAYALHLYLGTGYLEKVYENALKHRLEKKGISVEAQVPLAVVDEDGFIIGRYEADLIVGNRLIIELKHCDKLAPVHVAQLINYLCTTGIEHGLLINFGSPKFEIVKRIYTKKPQQDEALL
;
A
#
# COMPACT_ATOMS: atom_id res chain seq x y z
N MET A 1 -30.05 9.51 10.60
CA MET A 1 -28.81 8.76 10.31
C MET A 1 -27.72 9.22 11.28
N SER A 2 -27.02 8.29 11.92
CA SER A 2 -25.92 8.63 12.81
C SER A 2 -24.68 9.07 12.01
N ASP A 3 -23.74 9.77 12.66
CA ASP A 3 -22.49 10.17 12.04
C ASP A 3 -21.70 8.97 11.54
N GLU A 4 -21.75 7.83 12.27
CA GLU A 4 -21.12 6.57 11.87
C GLU A 4 -21.73 6.01 10.59
N GLN A 5 -23.05 6.06 10.46
CA GLN A 5 -23.74 5.60 9.24
C GLN A 5 -23.42 6.47 8.04
N ILE A 6 -23.33 7.79 8.22
CA ILE A 6 -22.92 8.73 7.19
C ILE A 6 -21.48 8.45 6.74
N ALA A 7 -20.56 8.29 7.70
CA ALA A 7 -19.17 7.97 7.41
C ALA A 7 -19.03 6.65 6.66
N ALA A 8 -19.80 5.61 7.05
CA ALA A 8 -19.79 4.31 6.37
C ALA A 8 -20.31 4.42 4.93
N ALA A 9 -21.34 5.24 4.69
CA ALA A 9 -21.86 5.48 3.35
C ALA A 9 -20.82 6.15 2.43
N PHE A 10 -20.12 7.18 2.92
CA PHE A 10 -19.04 7.83 2.18
C PHE A 10 -17.87 6.88 1.90
N ALA A 11 -17.53 6.01 2.86
CA ALA A 11 -16.48 5.00 2.68
C ALA A 11 -16.85 4.00 1.58
N GLN A 12 -18.10 3.56 1.53
CA GLN A 12 -18.59 2.66 0.47
C GLN A 12 -18.59 3.33 -0.91
N GLU A 13 -18.97 4.59 -0.99
CA GLU A 13 -18.92 5.36 -2.25
C GLU A 13 -17.49 5.51 -2.76
N ARG A 14 -16.52 5.82 -1.88
CA ARG A 14 -15.11 5.90 -2.24
C ARG A 14 -14.58 4.56 -2.74
N LYS A 15 -14.95 3.47 -2.07
CA LYS A 15 -14.53 2.14 -2.49
C LYS A 15 -15.06 1.79 -3.86
N ALA A 16 -16.35 2.01 -4.11
CA ALA A 16 -16.97 1.74 -5.41
C ALA A 16 -16.34 2.58 -6.52
N ALA A 17 -16.04 3.86 -6.25
CA ALA A 17 -15.37 4.75 -7.19
C ALA A 17 -13.93 4.28 -7.46
N THR A 18 -13.20 3.88 -6.43
CA THR A 18 -11.82 3.38 -6.52
C THR A 18 -11.74 2.12 -7.37
N ASP A 19 -12.70 1.20 -7.22
CA ASP A 19 -12.74 -0.05 -7.98
C ASP A 19 -12.86 0.17 -9.49
N LYS A 20 -13.36 1.32 -9.93
CA LYS A 20 -13.51 1.69 -11.35
C LYS A 20 -12.29 2.35 -11.95
N ILE A 21 -11.33 2.76 -11.14
CA ILE A 21 -10.10 3.43 -11.63
C ILE A 21 -9.17 2.38 -12.23
N PRO A 22 -8.68 2.55 -13.46
CA PRO A 22 -7.63 1.67 -13.99
C PRO A 22 -6.40 1.66 -13.08
N ILE A 23 -5.77 0.50 -12.90
CA ILE A 23 -4.66 0.37 -11.95
C ILE A 23 -3.48 1.32 -12.26
N GLU A 24 -3.17 1.54 -13.52
CA GLU A 24 -2.10 2.45 -13.93
C GLU A 24 -2.41 3.90 -13.53
N GLU A 25 -3.66 4.30 -13.66
CA GLU A 25 -4.13 5.63 -13.23
C GLU A 25 -4.07 5.76 -11.71
N LEU A 26 -4.48 4.73 -10.99
CA LEU A 26 -4.42 4.70 -9.53
C LEU A 26 -2.96 4.84 -9.03
N VAL A 27 -2.04 4.09 -9.63
CA VAL A 27 -0.61 4.17 -9.33
C VAL A 27 -0.07 5.57 -9.61
N THR A 28 -0.43 6.15 -10.75
CA THR A 28 -0.02 7.52 -11.13
C THR A 28 -0.53 8.55 -10.13
N THR A 29 -1.79 8.44 -9.72
CA THR A 29 -2.38 9.35 -8.72
C THR A 29 -1.67 9.26 -7.38
N VAL A 30 -1.37 8.05 -6.91
CA VAL A 30 -0.63 7.86 -5.66
C VAL A 30 0.78 8.45 -5.77
N ARG A 31 1.48 8.18 -6.86
CA ARG A 31 2.83 8.71 -7.10
C ARG A 31 2.86 10.23 -7.08
N GLN A 32 1.96 10.87 -7.82
CA GLN A 32 1.87 12.33 -7.88
C GLN A 32 1.50 12.93 -6.52
N THR A 33 0.60 12.30 -5.80
CA THR A 33 0.19 12.76 -4.45
C THR A 33 1.34 12.64 -3.46
N ALA A 34 2.06 11.53 -3.47
CA ALA A 34 3.22 11.31 -2.62
C ALA A 34 4.36 12.29 -2.96
N TYR A 35 4.61 12.54 -4.23
CA TYR A 35 5.62 13.49 -4.67
C TYR A 35 5.30 14.91 -4.18
N ALA A 36 4.06 15.37 -4.37
CA ALA A 36 3.62 16.67 -3.88
C ALA A 36 3.74 16.78 -2.35
N LEU A 37 3.42 15.71 -1.65
CA LEU A 37 3.57 15.64 -0.20
C LEU A 37 5.02 15.76 0.24
N HIS A 38 5.93 15.06 -0.44
CA HIS A 38 7.37 15.13 -0.17
C HIS A 38 7.91 16.56 -0.38
N LEU A 39 7.48 17.22 -1.45
CA LEU A 39 7.86 18.61 -1.71
C LEU A 39 7.36 19.57 -0.62
N TYR A 40 6.15 19.34 -0.13
CA TYR A 40 5.52 20.21 0.88
C TYR A 40 6.11 20.02 2.27
N LEU A 41 6.26 18.78 2.74
CA LEU A 41 6.72 18.46 4.09
C LEU A 41 8.24 18.40 4.23
N GLY A 42 8.96 18.05 3.18
CA GLY A 42 10.38 17.73 3.30
C GLY A 42 10.59 16.40 4.01
N THR A 43 11.79 16.20 4.60
CA THR A 43 12.22 14.90 5.11
C THR A 43 12.26 14.76 6.64
N GLY A 44 11.87 15.79 7.38
CA GLY A 44 12.16 15.88 8.83
C GLY A 44 11.14 15.26 9.77
N TYR A 45 10.03 14.73 9.29
CA TYR A 45 8.98 14.20 10.14
C TYR A 45 9.09 12.69 10.32
N LEU A 46 8.39 12.17 11.34
CA LEU A 46 8.27 10.73 11.57
C LEU A 46 7.44 10.07 10.46
N GLU A 47 7.70 8.80 10.20
CA GLU A 47 7.01 8.01 9.17
C GLU A 47 5.48 8.09 9.28
N LYS A 48 4.94 8.06 10.50
CA LYS A 48 3.50 8.15 10.75
C LYS A 48 2.86 9.45 10.25
N VAL A 49 3.59 10.55 10.27
CA VAL A 49 3.12 11.84 9.75
C VAL A 49 2.88 11.75 8.24
N TYR A 50 3.81 11.14 7.51
CA TYR A 50 3.69 10.95 6.07
C TYR A 50 2.55 9.98 5.73
N GLU A 51 2.42 8.91 6.50
CA GLU A 51 1.31 7.95 6.33
C GLU A 51 -0.05 8.65 6.46
N ASN A 52 -0.25 9.39 7.56
CA ASN A 52 -1.49 10.12 7.79
C ASN A 52 -1.77 11.15 6.70
N ALA A 53 -0.76 11.89 6.28
CA ALA A 53 -0.89 12.92 5.25
C ALA A 53 -1.21 12.32 3.88
N LEU A 54 -0.56 11.24 3.50
CA LEU A 54 -0.81 10.56 2.22
C LEU A 54 -2.24 10.00 2.17
N LYS A 55 -2.64 9.30 3.23
CA LYS A 55 -4.02 8.80 3.36
C LYS A 55 -5.04 9.92 3.24
N HIS A 56 -4.85 11.01 3.97
CA HIS A 56 -5.73 12.16 3.93
C HIS A 56 -5.86 12.75 2.52
N ARG A 57 -4.73 12.96 1.85
CA ARG A 57 -4.73 13.55 0.50
C ARG A 57 -5.38 12.64 -0.54
N LEU A 58 -5.19 11.33 -0.43
CA LEU A 58 -5.83 10.36 -1.32
C LEU A 58 -7.35 10.31 -1.08
N GLU A 59 -7.77 10.31 0.17
CA GLU A 59 -9.19 10.34 0.52
C GLU A 59 -9.88 11.63 0.03
N LYS A 60 -9.20 12.77 0.08
CA LYS A 60 -9.70 14.03 -0.51
C LYS A 60 -9.94 13.92 -2.02
N LYS A 61 -9.23 13.03 -2.69
CA LYS A 61 -9.43 12.74 -4.12
C LYS A 61 -10.49 11.68 -4.38
N GLY A 62 -11.19 11.23 -3.34
CA GLY A 62 -12.24 10.22 -3.45
C GLY A 62 -11.71 8.79 -3.50
N ILE A 63 -10.45 8.56 -3.12
CA ILE A 63 -9.82 7.24 -3.16
C ILE A 63 -9.97 6.54 -1.81
N SER A 64 -10.34 5.25 -1.84
CA SER A 64 -10.46 4.41 -0.64
C SER A 64 -9.10 3.91 -0.20
N VAL A 65 -8.71 4.25 1.04
CA VAL A 65 -7.42 3.86 1.63
C VAL A 65 -7.63 3.32 3.03
N GLU A 66 -7.05 2.16 3.32
CA GLU A 66 -6.98 1.61 4.66
C GLU A 66 -5.55 1.68 5.17
N ALA A 67 -5.37 2.06 6.44
CA ALA A 67 -4.06 2.17 7.09
C ALA A 67 -3.85 1.03 8.08
N GLN A 68 -2.60 0.60 8.25
CA GLN A 68 -2.19 -0.40 9.21
C GLN A 68 -3.04 -1.67 9.11
N VAL A 69 -3.05 -2.27 7.92
CA VAL A 69 -3.88 -3.43 7.62
C VAL A 69 -3.17 -4.70 8.08
N PRO A 70 -3.76 -5.48 9.00
CA PRO A 70 -3.14 -6.71 9.48
C PRO A 70 -2.99 -7.76 8.37
N LEU A 71 -1.81 -8.37 8.30
CA LEU A 71 -1.50 -9.46 7.39
C LEU A 71 -1.05 -10.68 8.20
N ALA A 72 -1.60 -11.84 7.89
CA ALA A 72 -1.18 -13.10 8.50
C ALA A 72 -0.42 -13.94 7.49
N VAL A 73 0.80 -14.36 7.86
CA VAL A 73 1.54 -15.36 7.12
C VAL A 73 1.20 -16.72 7.71
N VAL A 74 0.73 -17.62 6.88
CA VAL A 74 0.27 -18.95 7.32
C VAL A 74 1.12 -20.05 6.71
N ASP A 75 1.27 -21.13 7.46
CA ASP A 75 1.88 -22.36 6.96
C ASP A 75 0.88 -23.14 6.11
N GLU A 76 1.32 -24.21 5.46
CA GLU A 76 0.52 -25.07 4.60
C GLU A 76 -0.76 -25.60 5.28
N ASP A 77 -0.66 -25.87 6.59
CA ASP A 77 -1.78 -26.37 7.41
C ASP A 77 -2.70 -25.27 7.98
N GLY A 78 -2.42 -24.00 7.64
CA GLY A 78 -3.21 -22.86 8.14
C GLY A 78 -2.70 -22.27 9.46
N PHE A 79 -1.63 -22.82 10.04
CA PHE A 79 -1.05 -22.26 11.27
C PHE A 79 -0.46 -20.88 10.99
N ILE A 80 -0.79 -19.90 11.84
CA ILE A 80 -0.27 -18.54 11.69
C ILE A 80 1.17 -18.49 12.22
N ILE A 81 2.13 -18.28 11.32
CA ILE A 81 3.57 -18.24 11.65
C ILE A 81 4.11 -16.83 11.79
N GLY A 82 3.37 -15.81 11.35
CA GLY A 82 3.76 -14.42 11.52
C GLY A 82 2.60 -13.48 11.28
N ARG A 83 2.67 -12.30 11.91
CA ARG A 83 1.71 -11.22 11.73
C ARG A 83 2.46 -9.95 11.38
N TYR A 84 1.98 -9.26 10.36
CA TYR A 84 2.53 -8.00 9.88
C TYR A 84 1.39 -7.00 9.69
N GLU A 85 1.75 -5.76 9.44
CA GLU A 85 0.81 -4.71 9.07
C GLU A 85 1.32 -4.01 7.82
N ALA A 86 0.47 -3.91 6.80
CA ALA A 86 0.76 -3.06 5.65
C ALA A 86 0.43 -1.61 5.99
N ASP A 87 1.31 -0.68 5.65
CA ASP A 87 1.11 0.74 5.98
C ASP A 87 -0.18 1.29 5.39
N LEU A 88 -0.36 1.15 4.08
CA LEU A 88 -1.57 1.56 3.38
C LEU A 88 -1.97 0.51 2.33
N ILE A 89 -3.26 0.26 2.22
CA ILE A 89 -3.82 -0.50 1.09
C ILE A 89 -4.88 0.35 0.41
N VAL A 90 -4.73 0.55 -0.88
CA VAL A 90 -5.64 1.36 -1.69
C VAL A 90 -6.61 0.45 -2.44
N GLY A 91 -7.88 0.49 -2.07
CA GLY A 91 -8.97 -0.22 -2.75
C GLY A 91 -8.78 -1.74 -2.88
N ASN A 92 -8.08 -2.39 -1.97
CA ASN A 92 -7.67 -3.81 -2.08
C ASN A 92 -6.87 -4.15 -3.35
N ARG A 93 -6.29 -3.16 -4.02
CA ARG A 93 -5.64 -3.33 -5.33
C ARG A 93 -4.18 -2.90 -5.35
N LEU A 94 -3.77 -2.10 -4.37
CA LEU A 94 -2.43 -1.52 -4.32
C LEU A 94 -1.95 -1.44 -2.88
N ILE A 95 -0.83 -2.08 -2.58
CA ILE A 95 -0.14 -1.95 -1.29
C ILE A 95 0.87 -0.81 -1.39
N ILE A 96 0.87 0.06 -0.39
CA ILE A 96 1.87 1.12 -0.25
C ILE A 96 2.63 0.89 1.05
N GLU A 97 3.94 0.70 0.95
CA GLU A 97 4.85 0.68 2.08
C GLU A 97 5.64 1.98 2.13
N LEU A 98 5.70 2.58 3.31
CA LEU A 98 6.39 3.84 3.54
C LEU A 98 7.68 3.60 4.30
N LYS A 99 8.73 4.32 3.93
CA LYS A 99 10.00 4.34 4.62
C LYS A 99 10.44 5.78 4.85
N HIS A 100 11.22 5.95 5.90
CA HIS A 100 11.90 7.20 6.21
C HIS A 100 13.36 6.88 6.52
N CYS A 101 14.17 6.78 5.48
CA CYS A 101 15.59 6.43 5.54
C CYS A 101 16.37 7.20 4.49
N ASP A 102 17.70 7.17 4.58
CA ASP A 102 18.54 7.90 3.63
C ASP A 102 18.44 7.36 2.22
N LYS A 103 18.32 6.04 2.10
CA LYS A 103 18.22 5.34 0.82
C LYS A 103 17.47 4.02 0.99
N LEU A 104 16.61 3.69 0.03
CA LEU A 104 15.95 2.38 0.00
C LEU A 104 16.98 1.26 -0.21
N ALA A 105 16.80 0.17 0.54
CA ALA A 105 17.64 -1.01 0.48
C ALA A 105 16.89 -2.21 -0.14
N PRO A 106 17.61 -3.21 -0.68
CA PRO A 106 16.98 -4.42 -1.23
C PRO A 106 16.02 -5.13 -0.27
N VAL A 107 16.31 -5.11 1.04
CA VAL A 107 15.44 -5.71 2.06
C VAL A 107 14.05 -5.05 2.11
N HIS A 108 13.97 -3.75 1.84
CA HIS A 108 12.69 -3.03 1.79
C HIS A 108 11.84 -3.50 0.60
N VAL A 109 12.46 -3.70 -0.55
CA VAL A 109 11.79 -4.22 -1.75
C VAL A 109 11.33 -5.65 -1.53
N ALA A 110 12.17 -6.48 -0.92
CA ALA A 110 11.83 -7.86 -0.59
C ALA A 110 10.62 -7.93 0.35
N GLN A 111 10.54 -7.05 1.34
CA GLN A 111 9.40 -6.97 2.26
C GLN A 111 8.11 -6.63 1.50
N LEU A 112 8.14 -5.65 0.59
CA LEU A 112 6.99 -5.33 -0.24
C LEU A 112 6.52 -6.54 -1.06
N ILE A 113 7.44 -7.25 -1.71
CA ILE A 113 7.12 -8.45 -2.49
C ILE A 113 6.48 -9.52 -1.61
N ASN A 114 7.00 -9.73 -0.39
CA ASN A 114 6.41 -10.68 0.55
C ASN A 114 4.98 -10.31 0.94
N TYR A 115 4.68 -9.03 1.10
CA TYR A 115 3.31 -8.57 1.37
C TYR A 115 2.39 -8.80 0.18
N LEU A 116 2.85 -8.57 -1.04
CA LEU A 116 2.10 -8.88 -2.26
C LEU A 116 1.81 -10.38 -2.34
N CYS A 117 2.80 -11.20 -2.09
CA CYS A 117 2.66 -12.66 -2.08
C CYS A 117 1.63 -13.13 -1.03
N THR A 118 1.71 -12.59 0.18
CA THR A 118 0.85 -12.97 1.31
C THR A 118 -0.60 -12.57 1.09
N THR A 119 -0.85 -11.40 0.50
CA THR A 119 -2.19 -10.84 0.30
C THR A 119 -2.86 -11.28 -0.99
N GLY A 120 -2.08 -11.66 -2.00
CA GLY A 120 -2.57 -11.85 -3.36
C GLY A 120 -2.85 -10.54 -4.11
N ILE A 121 -2.55 -9.39 -3.51
CA ILE A 121 -2.59 -8.10 -4.20
C ILE A 121 -1.39 -8.00 -5.12
N GLU A 122 -1.62 -7.71 -6.40
CA GLU A 122 -0.56 -7.80 -7.42
C GLU A 122 0.37 -6.59 -7.45
N HIS A 123 -0.13 -5.41 -7.09
CA HIS A 123 0.59 -4.15 -7.27
C HIS A 123 1.05 -3.56 -5.94
N GLY A 124 2.29 -3.11 -5.90
CA GLY A 124 2.85 -2.47 -4.72
C GLY A 124 3.75 -1.29 -5.04
N LEU A 125 3.75 -0.32 -4.15
CA LEU A 125 4.63 0.83 -4.15
C LEU A 125 5.40 0.90 -2.84
N LEU A 126 6.68 1.18 -2.95
CA LEU A 126 7.56 1.48 -1.83
C LEU A 126 8.00 2.92 -1.96
N ILE A 127 7.70 3.75 -0.99
CA ILE A 127 7.94 5.19 -1.02
C ILE A 127 8.83 5.58 0.15
N ASN A 128 9.93 6.26 -0.14
CA ASN A 128 10.84 6.78 0.88
C ASN A 128 10.69 8.30 0.99
N PHE A 129 10.23 8.77 2.14
CA PHE A 129 10.11 10.18 2.45
C PHE A 129 11.33 10.74 3.19
N GLY A 130 12.31 9.92 3.52
CA GLY A 130 13.49 10.33 4.27
C GLY A 130 14.66 10.79 3.42
N SER A 131 14.63 10.56 2.12
CA SER A 131 15.66 11.02 1.19
C SER A 131 15.33 12.40 0.65
N PRO A 132 16.31 13.33 0.53
CA PRO A 132 16.10 14.63 -0.14
C PRO A 132 15.57 14.47 -1.57
N LYS A 133 16.06 13.47 -2.29
CA LYS A 133 15.51 13.07 -3.58
C LYS A 133 14.37 12.09 -3.35
N PHE A 134 13.20 12.37 -3.94
CA PHE A 134 12.05 11.47 -3.85
C PHE A 134 12.39 10.09 -4.45
N GLU A 135 12.22 9.06 -3.63
CA GLU A 135 12.41 7.67 -4.06
C GLU A 135 11.09 6.92 -4.04
N ILE A 136 10.78 6.30 -5.15
CA ILE A 136 9.61 5.42 -5.27
C ILE A 136 9.98 4.21 -6.12
N VAL A 137 9.57 3.02 -5.66
CA VAL A 137 9.78 1.76 -6.36
C VAL A 137 8.44 1.09 -6.55
N LYS A 138 8.15 0.67 -7.77
CA LYS A 138 6.96 -0.11 -8.10
C LYS A 138 7.33 -1.58 -8.30
N ARG A 139 6.50 -2.48 -7.76
CA ARG A 139 6.62 -3.93 -8.00
C ARG A 139 5.26 -4.51 -8.34
N ILE A 140 5.29 -5.50 -9.20
CA ILE A 140 4.14 -6.30 -9.56
C ILE A 140 4.49 -7.75 -9.27
N TYR A 141 3.61 -8.41 -8.54
CA TYR A 141 3.75 -9.83 -8.24
C TYR A 141 2.53 -10.57 -8.75
N THR A 142 2.75 -11.45 -9.72
CA THR A 142 1.71 -12.34 -10.22
C THR A 142 2.01 -13.75 -9.75
N LYS A 143 1.08 -14.35 -9.02
CA LYS A 143 1.22 -15.74 -8.58
C LYS A 143 1.30 -16.63 -9.81
N LYS A 144 2.44 -17.34 -9.98
CA LYS A 144 2.57 -18.33 -11.04
C LYS A 144 1.59 -19.47 -10.78
N PRO A 145 0.90 -19.99 -11.83
CA PRO A 145 0.17 -21.24 -11.70
C PRO A 145 1.12 -22.29 -11.13
N GLN A 146 0.66 -23.05 -10.13
CA GLN A 146 1.42 -24.21 -9.68
C GLN A 146 1.63 -25.11 -10.89
N GLN A 147 2.86 -25.24 -11.34
CA GLN A 147 3.23 -26.35 -12.18
C GLN A 147 3.12 -27.58 -11.31
N ASP A 148 2.35 -28.57 -11.74
CA ASP A 148 2.40 -29.92 -11.15
C ASP A 148 3.84 -30.40 -11.32
N GLU A 149 4.64 -30.15 -10.29
CA GLU A 149 5.93 -30.79 -10.22
C GLU A 149 5.68 -32.26 -9.90
N ALA A 150 5.57 -33.06 -10.95
CA ALA A 150 5.57 -34.52 -10.85
C ALA A 150 6.91 -35.03 -10.33
N LEU A 151 7.66 -34.23 -9.59
CA LEU A 151 9.01 -34.64 -9.22
C LEU A 151 9.51 -34.13 -7.92
N LEU A 152 9.49 -35.06 -7.13
CA LEU A 152 10.60 -35.15 -6.17
C LEU A 152 11.15 -36.53 -6.16
#